data_667380878613f9fe68378826ce2ebb73
#
_entry.id   667380878613f9fe68378826ce2ebb73
#
_cell.length_a   1.000
_cell.length_b   1.000
_cell.length_c   1.000
_cell.angle_alpha   90.00
_cell.angle_beta   90.00
_cell.angle_gamma   90.00
#
_symmetry.space_group_name_H-M   'P 1'
#
loop_
_entity.id
_entity.type
_entity.pdbx_description
1 polymer ?
#
loop_
_entity_poly.entity_id
_entity_poly.type
_entity_poly.pdbx_seq_one_letter_code
_entity_poly.pdbx_strand_id
1 'polypeptide(L)'
;MLMDVRMPNVDGVEATRRICEDGEGGPGDPKVLILTTFDLDEYAFSALKAGASGFMLKDVPPGDLLEAIRAVHSGDAVVAPSTTRRLIDRFSSVLPATTAEPVAKELERLTEREREVLTLIAQGLSNGEIAARLVLSEATVKTHVGRILAKLGLRDRVQAVVLAYETGLVRARG
;
A
#
# COMPACT_ATOMS: atom_id res chain seq x y z
N MET A 1 -3.30 -0.43 -14.37
CA MET A 1 -4.65 -0.91 -14.80
C MET A 1 -5.70 -0.31 -13.88
N LEU A 2 -6.85 0.12 -14.41
CA LEU A 2 -8.03 0.49 -13.61
C LEU A 2 -8.94 -0.72 -13.47
N MET A 3 -9.40 -1.04 -12.27
CA MET A 3 -10.20 -2.22 -11.97
C MET A 3 -11.44 -1.82 -11.16
N ASP A 4 -12.62 -2.17 -11.68
CA ASP A 4 -13.86 -2.06 -10.90
C ASP A 4 -13.96 -3.22 -9.91
N VAL A 5 -14.46 -2.98 -8.71
CA VAL A 5 -14.70 -4.02 -7.71
C VAL A 5 -15.87 -4.90 -8.11
N ARG A 6 -16.99 -4.29 -8.49
CA ARG A 6 -18.21 -5.05 -8.79
C ARG A 6 -18.33 -5.35 -10.28
N MET A 7 -17.93 -6.55 -10.66
CA MET A 7 -18.07 -7.04 -12.02
C MET A 7 -18.82 -8.39 -12.02
N PRO A 8 -19.59 -8.71 -13.09
CA PRO A 8 -20.25 -10.01 -13.22
C PRO A 8 -19.22 -11.12 -13.43
N ASN A 9 -19.51 -12.31 -12.91
CA ASN A 9 -18.74 -13.55 -12.97
C ASN A 9 -17.44 -13.58 -12.13
N VAL A 10 -16.53 -12.63 -12.29
CA VAL A 10 -15.30 -12.50 -11.50
C VAL A 10 -15.28 -11.09 -10.93
N ASP A 11 -15.23 -10.96 -9.61
CA ASP A 11 -15.12 -9.65 -8.98
C ASP A 11 -13.69 -9.07 -9.12
N GLY A 12 -13.58 -7.76 -8.90
CA GLY A 12 -12.32 -7.06 -9.09
C GLY A 12 -11.23 -7.47 -8.10
N VAL A 13 -11.56 -7.99 -6.93
CA VAL A 13 -10.61 -8.49 -5.94
C VAL A 13 -9.95 -9.77 -6.45
N GLU A 14 -10.77 -10.71 -6.91
CA GLU A 14 -10.29 -11.97 -7.47
C GLU A 14 -9.52 -11.75 -8.78
N ALA A 15 -9.99 -10.84 -9.64
CA ALA A 15 -9.27 -10.45 -10.85
C ALA A 15 -7.91 -9.84 -10.51
N THR A 16 -7.85 -8.98 -9.50
CA THR A 16 -6.60 -8.38 -9.02
C THR A 16 -5.64 -9.44 -8.50
N ARG A 17 -6.13 -10.40 -7.71
CA ARG A 17 -5.31 -11.49 -7.19
C ARG A 17 -4.65 -12.28 -8.32
N ARG A 18 -5.41 -12.71 -9.32
CA ARG A 18 -4.89 -13.46 -10.46
C ARG A 18 -3.85 -12.67 -11.24
N ILE A 19 -4.12 -11.40 -11.54
CA ILE A 19 -3.17 -10.52 -12.26
C ILE A 19 -1.87 -10.35 -11.45
N CYS A 20 -1.96 -10.30 -10.12
CA CYS A 20 -0.81 -10.12 -9.26
C CYS A 20 -0.04 -11.41 -8.99
N GLU A 21 -0.72 -12.56 -8.97
CA GLU A 21 -0.10 -13.89 -8.82
C GLU A 21 0.60 -14.35 -10.12
N ASP A 22 0.05 -14.00 -11.29
CA ASP A 22 0.65 -14.31 -12.59
C ASP A 22 1.89 -13.44 -12.88
N GLY A 23 2.09 -12.35 -12.15
CA GLY A 23 3.26 -11.47 -12.25
C GLY A 23 4.46 -12.04 -11.48
N GLU A 24 5.66 -11.80 -12.00
CA GLU A 24 6.92 -12.22 -11.35
C GLU A 24 7.35 -11.27 -10.20
N GLY A 25 6.50 -10.30 -9.81
CA GLY A 25 6.83 -9.27 -8.82
C GLY A 25 7.81 -8.21 -9.32
N GLY A 26 8.01 -8.16 -10.65
CA GLY A 26 8.97 -7.27 -11.30
C GLY A 26 8.45 -5.87 -11.58
N PRO A 27 9.35 -4.94 -11.95
CA PRO A 27 8.99 -3.56 -12.26
C PRO A 27 8.10 -3.41 -13.52
N GLY A 28 7.94 -4.48 -14.31
CA GLY A 28 7.08 -4.54 -15.49
C GLY A 28 5.65 -5.02 -15.22
N ASP A 29 5.35 -5.49 -14.02
CA ASP A 29 4.04 -6.02 -13.68
C ASP A 29 2.96 -4.93 -13.65
N PRO A 30 1.75 -5.24 -14.12
CA PRO A 30 0.67 -4.27 -14.14
C PRO A 30 0.28 -3.85 -12.72
N LYS A 31 0.39 -2.57 -12.41
CA LYS A 31 -0.13 -1.99 -11.18
C LYS A 31 -1.63 -1.80 -11.28
N VAL A 32 -2.37 -2.26 -10.28
CA VAL A 32 -3.84 -2.24 -10.27
C VAL A 32 -4.33 -1.12 -9.35
N LEU A 33 -5.09 -0.18 -9.90
CA LEU A 33 -5.81 0.85 -9.17
C LEU A 33 -7.29 0.48 -9.16
N ILE A 34 -7.83 0.22 -8.00
CA ILE A 34 -9.23 -0.14 -7.80
C ILE A 34 -10.11 1.11 -7.89
N LEU A 35 -11.21 1.00 -8.61
CA LEU A 35 -12.29 1.98 -8.61
C LEU A 35 -13.53 1.38 -7.93
N THR A 36 -14.05 2.05 -6.91
CA THR A 36 -15.21 1.58 -6.17
C THR A 36 -16.24 2.69 -5.97
N THR A 37 -17.49 2.30 -5.72
CA THR A 37 -18.54 3.16 -5.21
C THR A 37 -18.52 3.18 -3.68
N PHE A 38 -19.50 3.67 -2.98
CA PHE A 38 -19.52 4.04 -1.56
C PHE A 38 -19.20 2.98 -0.47
N ASP A 39 -19.21 1.68 -0.74
CA ASP A 39 -18.93 0.64 0.26
C ASP A 39 -17.43 0.27 0.30
N LEU A 40 -16.65 1.16 0.91
CA LEU A 40 -15.19 1.19 0.82
C LEU A 40 -14.46 0.14 1.66
N ASP A 41 -15.05 -0.31 2.75
CA ASP A 41 -14.23 -0.78 3.86
C ASP A 41 -13.73 -2.23 3.71
N GLU A 42 -14.59 -3.13 3.30
CA GLU A 42 -14.25 -4.56 3.24
C GLU A 42 -13.58 -4.97 1.93
N TYR A 43 -14.07 -4.42 0.81
CA TYR A 43 -13.55 -4.72 -0.53
C TYR A 43 -12.21 -4.04 -0.81
N ALA A 44 -12.01 -2.80 -0.33
CA ALA A 44 -10.75 -2.08 -0.52
C ALA A 44 -9.58 -2.81 0.12
N PHE A 45 -9.76 -3.32 1.34
CA PHE A 45 -8.73 -4.10 2.02
C PHE A 45 -8.46 -5.44 1.33
N SER A 46 -9.51 -6.16 0.99
CA SER A 46 -9.35 -7.42 0.28
C SER A 46 -8.61 -7.23 -1.04
N ALA A 47 -8.87 -6.11 -1.75
CA ALA A 47 -8.16 -5.75 -2.97
C ALA A 47 -6.68 -5.39 -2.72
N LEU A 48 -6.39 -4.65 -1.65
CA LEU A 48 -5.00 -4.35 -1.27
C LEU A 48 -4.24 -5.62 -0.89
N LYS A 49 -4.85 -6.52 -0.12
CA LYS A 49 -4.28 -7.85 0.16
C LYS A 49 -4.10 -8.71 -1.10
N ALA A 50 -4.99 -8.57 -2.07
CA ALA A 50 -4.87 -9.23 -3.36
C ALA A 50 -3.78 -8.63 -4.26
N GLY A 51 -3.10 -7.56 -3.84
CA GLY A 51 -1.98 -6.95 -4.54
C GLY A 51 -2.31 -5.64 -5.26
N ALA A 52 -3.48 -5.01 -5.02
CA ALA A 52 -3.78 -3.71 -5.59
C ALA A 52 -2.78 -2.66 -5.11
N SER A 53 -2.37 -1.78 -6.03
CA SER A 53 -1.43 -0.68 -5.79
C SER A 53 -2.11 0.60 -5.27
N GLY A 54 -3.44 0.59 -5.19
CA GLY A 54 -4.23 1.69 -4.66
C GLY A 54 -5.72 1.50 -4.94
N PHE A 55 -6.52 2.43 -4.41
CA PHE A 55 -7.95 2.47 -4.72
C PHE A 55 -8.45 3.91 -4.70
N MET A 56 -9.53 4.16 -5.43
CA MET A 56 -10.23 5.45 -5.48
C MET A 56 -11.73 5.24 -5.56
N LEU A 57 -12.47 6.28 -5.18
CA LEU A 57 -13.91 6.36 -5.42
C LEU A 57 -14.18 6.70 -6.88
N LYS A 58 -15.28 6.19 -7.44
CA LYS A 58 -15.69 6.48 -8.82
C LYS A 58 -16.17 7.92 -9.04
N ASP A 59 -16.49 8.63 -7.96
CA ASP A 59 -16.98 10.00 -7.96
C ASP A 59 -15.88 11.06 -7.84
N VAL A 60 -14.59 10.63 -7.83
CA VAL A 60 -13.48 11.59 -7.80
C VAL A 60 -13.39 12.41 -9.08
N PRO A 61 -12.96 13.69 -9.01
CA PRO A 61 -12.71 14.50 -10.18
C PRO A 61 -11.72 13.82 -11.15
N PRO A 62 -11.89 13.97 -12.47
CA PRO A 62 -10.99 13.37 -13.46
C PRO A 62 -9.51 13.77 -13.28
N GLY A 63 -9.26 14.99 -12.78
CA GLY A 63 -7.91 15.44 -12.47
C GLY A 63 -7.23 14.59 -11.39
N ASP A 64 -7.94 14.30 -10.31
CA ASP A 64 -7.44 13.50 -9.18
C ASP A 64 -7.19 12.04 -9.63
N LEU A 65 -8.04 11.50 -10.52
CA LEU A 65 -7.83 10.18 -11.10
C LEU A 65 -6.54 10.14 -11.94
N LEU A 66 -6.27 11.19 -12.73
CA LEU A 66 -5.04 11.26 -13.53
C LEU A 66 -3.80 11.38 -12.64
N GLU A 67 -3.87 12.15 -11.57
CA GLU A 67 -2.78 12.24 -10.58
C GLU A 67 -2.54 10.88 -9.92
N ALA A 68 -3.62 10.19 -9.55
CA ALA A 68 -3.58 8.86 -9.00
C ALA A 68 -2.88 7.86 -9.94
N ILE A 69 -3.24 7.84 -11.21
CA ILE A 69 -2.63 6.96 -12.21
C ILE A 69 -1.13 7.25 -12.33
N ARG A 70 -0.74 8.53 -12.40
CA ARG A 70 0.66 8.94 -12.51
C ARG A 70 1.48 8.51 -11.30
N ALA A 71 0.96 8.71 -10.10
CA ALA A 71 1.66 8.37 -8.89
C ALA A 71 1.77 6.84 -8.71
N VAL A 72 0.72 6.05 -9.03
CA VAL A 72 0.83 4.59 -9.08
C VAL A 72 1.88 4.16 -10.10
N HIS A 73 1.96 4.83 -11.25
CA HIS A 73 2.97 4.53 -12.27
C HIS A 73 4.39 4.82 -11.77
N SER A 74 4.61 5.95 -11.09
CA SER A 74 5.93 6.31 -10.53
C SER A 74 6.37 5.48 -9.32
N GLY A 75 5.50 4.58 -8.83
CA GLY A 75 5.77 3.78 -7.63
C GLY A 75 5.50 4.53 -6.32
N ASP A 76 5.07 5.78 -6.42
CA ASP A 76 4.54 6.53 -5.30
C ASP A 76 3.11 6.02 -5.04
N ALA A 77 2.81 5.58 -3.84
CA ALA A 77 1.47 5.09 -3.52
C ALA A 77 0.45 6.22 -3.64
N VAL A 78 -0.58 5.99 -4.41
CA VAL A 78 -1.76 6.84 -4.39
C VAL A 78 -2.83 6.21 -3.51
N VAL A 79 -2.52 6.25 -2.28
CA VAL A 79 -3.55 6.42 -1.28
C VAL A 79 -3.25 7.78 -0.69
N ALA A 80 -4.09 8.77 -0.92
CA ALA A 80 -3.92 10.06 -0.26
C ALA A 80 -3.65 9.79 1.23
N PRO A 81 -2.73 10.51 1.88
CA PRO A 81 -2.40 10.26 3.30
C PRO A 81 -3.64 10.20 4.19
N SER A 82 -4.67 10.97 3.85
CA SER A 82 -5.99 10.94 4.51
C SER A 82 -6.74 9.64 4.30
N THR A 83 -6.61 9.03 3.13
CA THR A 83 -7.31 7.77 2.77
C THR A 83 -6.56 6.56 3.32
N THR A 84 -5.22 6.59 3.31
CA THR A 84 -4.41 5.58 4.01
C THR A 84 -4.72 5.60 5.50
N ARG A 85 -4.80 6.77 6.14
CA ARG A 85 -5.17 6.88 7.55
C ARG A 85 -6.58 6.33 7.82
N ARG A 86 -7.58 6.66 7.01
CA ARG A 86 -8.95 6.13 7.16
C ARG A 86 -9.01 4.61 7.01
N LEU A 87 -8.27 4.06 6.05
CA LEU A 87 -8.12 2.61 5.90
C LEU A 87 -7.49 2.02 7.16
N ILE A 88 -6.39 2.59 7.60
CA ILE A 88 -5.64 2.15 8.77
C ILE A 88 -6.52 2.17 10.02
N ASP A 89 -7.20 3.29 10.30
CA ASP A 89 -8.04 3.45 11.49
C ASP A 89 -9.21 2.46 11.52
N ARG A 90 -9.74 2.11 10.36
CA ARG A 90 -10.86 1.18 10.24
C ARG A 90 -10.42 -0.29 10.21
N PHE A 91 -9.21 -0.57 9.74
CA PHE A 91 -8.63 -1.94 9.68
C PHE A 91 -8.07 -2.43 10.99
N SER A 92 -7.73 -1.53 11.90
CA SER A 92 -7.29 -1.91 13.24
C SER A 92 -8.29 -2.76 13.98
N SER A 93 -9.58 -2.65 13.64
CA SER A 93 -10.64 -3.44 14.25
C SER A 93 -10.89 -4.81 13.59
N VAL A 94 -10.35 -5.04 12.39
CA VAL A 94 -10.63 -6.25 11.57
C VAL A 94 -9.42 -7.18 11.42
N LEU A 95 -8.20 -6.70 11.69
CA LEU A 95 -7.02 -7.57 11.66
C LEU A 95 -7.00 -8.48 12.88
N PRO A 96 -7.14 -9.81 12.71
CA PRO A 96 -6.86 -10.73 13.79
C PRO A 96 -5.40 -10.55 14.21
N ALA A 97 -5.14 -10.55 15.50
CA ALA A 97 -3.79 -10.62 16.05
C ALA A 97 -3.17 -11.99 15.66
N THR A 98 -2.69 -12.09 14.42
CA THR A 98 -2.20 -13.35 13.87
C THR A 98 -0.70 -13.45 14.11
N THR A 99 -0.31 -14.46 14.88
CA THR A 99 0.97 -15.16 15.01
C THR A 99 2.17 -14.47 14.33
N ALA A 100 2.89 -13.69 15.15
CA ALA A 100 3.95 -12.78 14.74
C ALA A 100 5.32 -13.43 14.40
N GLU A 101 5.47 -14.75 14.41
CA GLU A 101 6.81 -15.36 14.36
C GLU A 101 7.48 -15.43 12.97
N PRO A 102 6.84 -15.81 11.86
CA PRO A 102 7.55 -15.87 10.58
C PRO A 102 7.80 -14.50 9.95
N VAL A 103 6.92 -13.55 10.18
CA VAL A 103 6.95 -12.22 9.54
C VAL A 103 7.92 -11.26 10.24
N ALA A 104 8.21 -11.47 11.52
CA ALA A 104 9.23 -10.71 12.25
C ALA A 104 10.63 -10.89 11.64
N LYS A 105 10.94 -12.08 11.08
CA LYS A 105 12.21 -12.35 10.39
C LYS A 105 12.41 -11.56 9.10
N GLU A 106 11.36 -11.21 8.41
CA GLU A 106 11.47 -10.37 7.20
C GLU A 106 11.93 -8.97 7.55
N LEU A 107 11.45 -8.42 8.67
CA LEU A 107 11.84 -7.10 9.14
C LEU A 107 13.30 -7.05 9.64
N GLU A 108 13.92 -8.18 9.99
CA GLU A 108 15.34 -8.26 10.38
C GLU A 108 16.29 -7.90 9.22
N ARG A 109 15.83 -8.03 7.97
CA ARG A 109 16.59 -7.62 6.77
C ARG A 109 16.73 -6.11 6.62
N LEU A 110 15.91 -5.35 7.31
CA LEU A 110 15.93 -3.90 7.27
C LEU A 110 16.94 -3.35 8.28
N THR A 111 17.69 -2.33 7.86
CA THR A 111 18.45 -1.50 8.79
C THR A 111 17.51 -0.72 9.71
N GLU A 112 18.01 -0.21 10.83
CA GLU A 112 17.22 0.62 11.75
C GLU A 112 16.57 1.81 10.99
N ARG A 113 17.34 2.46 10.11
CA ARG A 113 16.84 3.58 9.32
C ARG A 113 15.73 3.19 8.34
N GLU A 114 15.86 2.06 7.69
CA GLU A 114 14.81 1.54 6.80
C GLU A 114 13.56 1.14 7.59
N ARG A 115 13.72 0.58 8.78
CA ARG A 115 12.59 0.25 9.66
C ARG A 115 11.87 1.51 10.15
N GLU A 116 12.61 2.56 10.48
CA GLU A 116 12.06 3.87 10.85
C GLU A 116 11.26 4.48 9.68
N VAL A 117 11.82 4.45 8.47
CA VAL A 117 11.12 4.91 7.25
C VAL A 117 9.87 4.07 7.00
N LEU A 118 9.93 2.74 7.10
CA LEU A 118 8.78 1.85 6.93
C LEU A 118 7.66 2.16 7.95
N THR A 119 8.03 2.44 9.20
CA THR A 119 7.07 2.83 10.24
C THR A 119 6.34 4.12 9.88
N LEU A 120 7.06 5.12 9.36
CA LEU A 120 6.48 6.39 8.93
C LEU A 120 5.60 6.24 7.67
N ILE A 121 6.01 5.38 6.74
CA ILE A 121 5.19 4.97 5.59
C ILE A 121 3.87 4.38 6.07
N ALA A 122 3.91 3.45 7.01
CA ALA A 122 2.73 2.80 7.57
C ALA A 122 1.83 3.77 8.35
N GLN A 123 2.38 4.86 8.88
CA GLN A 123 1.61 5.95 9.47
C GLN A 123 0.98 6.90 8.43
N GLY A 124 1.17 6.64 7.14
CA GLY A 124 0.58 7.39 6.05
C GLY A 124 1.32 8.68 5.67
N LEU A 125 2.57 8.88 6.10
CA LEU A 125 3.35 10.07 5.75
C LEU A 125 3.82 9.99 4.29
N SER A 126 3.78 11.11 3.58
CA SER A 126 4.40 11.27 2.26
C SER A 126 5.94 11.29 2.35
N ASN A 127 6.63 11.17 1.22
CA ASN A 127 8.09 11.26 1.20
C ASN A 127 8.61 12.62 1.71
N GLY A 128 7.90 13.71 1.40
CA GLY A 128 8.23 15.03 1.91
C GLY A 128 8.07 15.16 3.42
N GLU A 129 6.98 14.62 3.99
CA GLU A 129 6.75 14.60 5.44
C GLU A 129 7.79 13.73 6.16
N ILE A 130 8.15 12.58 5.59
CA ILE A 130 9.21 11.71 6.12
C ILE A 130 10.56 12.45 6.05
N ALA A 131 10.87 13.10 4.94
CA ALA A 131 12.09 13.87 4.77
C ALA A 131 12.21 14.98 5.83
N ALA A 132 11.15 15.75 6.04
CA ALA A 132 11.09 16.77 7.07
C ALA A 132 11.29 16.18 8.48
N ARG A 133 10.62 15.07 8.79
CA ARG A 133 10.68 14.44 10.12
C ARG A 133 12.03 13.82 10.44
N LEU A 134 12.71 13.27 9.44
CA LEU A 134 14.00 12.59 9.59
C LEU A 134 15.21 13.47 9.26
N VAL A 135 14.96 14.73 8.90
CA VAL A 135 15.99 15.71 8.46
C VAL A 135 16.80 15.15 7.27
N LEU A 136 16.08 14.70 6.25
CA LEU A 136 16.64 14.13 5.01
C LEU A 136 16.12 14.90 3.80
N SER A 137 16.72 14.62 2.62
CA SER A 137 16.13 15.01 1.33
C SER A 137 15.05 14.01 0.91
N GLU A 138 14.06 14.46 0.13
CA GLU A 138 13.07 13.54 -0.47
C GLU A 138 13.72 12.47 -1.35
N ALA A 139 14.80 12.81 -2.07
CA ALA A 139 15.56 11.87 -2.88
C ALA A 139 16.16 10.74 -2.01
N THR A 140 16.66 11.09 -0.83
CA THR A 140 17.15 10.11 0.14
C THR A 140 16.04 9.20 0.65
N VAL A 141 14.87 9.76 0.97
CA VAL A 141 13.70 8.99 1.38
C VAL A 141 13.26 8.04 0.27
N LYS A 142 13.16 8.50 -1.00
CA LYS A 142 12.86 7.64 -2.17
C LYS A 142 13.85 6.49 -2.29
N THR A 143 15.14 6.72 -2.04
CA THR A 143 16.16 5.68 -2.04
C THR A 143 15.92 4.64 -0.94
N HIS A 144 15.56 5.08 0.28
CA HIS A 144 15.22 4.16 1.37
C HIS A 144 13.97 3.34 1.04
N VAL A 145 12.92 3.98 0.51
CA VAL A 145 11.69 3.28 0.08
C VAL A 145 12.03 2.20 -0.95
N GLY A 146 12.76 2.53 -2.00
CA GLY A 146 13.16 1.54 -3.02
C GLY A 146 13.94 0.35 -2.44
N ARG A 147 14.85 0.60 -1.48
CA ARG A 147 15.60 -0.46 -0.81
C ARG A 147 14.70 -1.33 0.08
N ILE A 148 13.75 -0.73 0.79
CA ILE A 148 12.77 -1.45 1.61
C ILE A 148 11.95 -2.39 0.73
N LEU A 149 11.38 -1.87 -0.36
CA LEU A 149 10.58 -2.66 -1.30
C LEU A 149 11.39 -3.83 -1.87
N ALA A 150 12.63 -3.56 -2.33
CA ALA A 150 13.50 -4.60 -2.87
C ALA A 150 13.87 -5.67 -1.83
N LYS A 151 14.21 -5.29 -0.58
CA LYS A 151 14.59 -6.22 0.47
C LYS A 151 13.45 -7.11 0.94
N LEU A 152 12.22 -6.58 0.91
CA LEU A 152 11.02 -7.28 1.36
C LEU A 152 10.25 -7.93 0.20
N GLY A 153 10.72 -7.79 -1.07
CA GLY A 153 10.05 -8.33 -2.24
C GLY A 153 8.68 -7.71 -2.51
N LEU A 154 8.49 -6.44 -2.15
CA LEU A 154 7.22 -5.75 -2.27
C LEU A 154 7.14 -4.97 -3.59
N ARG A 155 5.97 -5.00 -4.21
CA ARG A 155 5.73 -4.35 -5.52
C ARG A 155 5.64 -2.83 -5.45
N ASP A 156 5.10 -2.32 -4.34
CA ASP A 156 4.87 -0.90 -4.16
C ASP A 156 4.71 -0.52 -2.67
N ARG A 157 4.54 0.78 -2.44
CA ARG A 157 4.40 1.36 -1.11
C ARG A 157 3.17 0.87 -0.35
N VAL A 158 2.08 0.55 -1.06
CA VAL A 158 0.84 0.06 -0.44
C VAL A 158 1.08 -1.29 0.21
N GLN A 159 1.81 -2.17 -0.48
CA GLN A 159 2.21 -3.47 0.05
C GLN A 159 3.11 -3.33 1.28
N ALA A 160 3.95 -2.30 1.33
CA ALA A 160 4.75 -2.00 2.51
C ALA A 160 3.88 -1.58 3.70
N VAL A 161 2.81 -0.83 3.48
CA VAL A 161 1.82 -0.50 4.52
C VAL A 161 1.13 -1.76 5.01
N VAL A 162 0.59 -2.58 4.11
CA VAL A 162 -0.09 -3.85 4.47
C VAL A 162 0.84 -4.72 5.33
N LEU A 163 2.07 -4.94 4.89
CA LEU A 163 3.05 -5.75 5.61
C LEU A 163 3.36 -5.17 7.01
N ALA A 164 3.52 -3.86 7.15
CA ALA A 164 3.82 -3.23 8.43
C ALA A 164 2.70 -3.46 9.47
N TYR A 165 1.43 -3.53 9.02
CA TYR A 165 0.29 -3.87 9.89
C TYR A 165 0.22 -5.37 10.17
N GLU A 166 0.41 -6.21 9.18
CA GLU A 166 0.40 -7.68 9.34
C GLU A 166 1.52 -8.16 10.27
N THR A 167 2.68 -7.50 10.24
CA THR A 167 3.81 -7.78 11.13
C THR A 167 3.66 -7.23 12.55
N GLY A 168 2.65 -6.37 12.78
CA GLY A 168 2.51 -5.64 14.04
C GLY A 168 3.61 -4.59 14.28
N LEU A 169 4.38 -4.21 13.26
CA LEU A 169 5.35 -3.11 13.32
C LEU A 169 4.66 -1.79 13.70
N VAL A 170 3.45 -1.60 13.20
CA VAL A 170 2.57 -0.50 13.55
C VAL A 170 1.24 -1.07 14.02
N ARG A 171 0.78 -0.60 15.16
CA ARG A 171 -0.55 -0.90 15.67
C ARG A 171 -1.46 0.29 15.38
N ALA A 172 -2.67 0.01 14.96
CA ALA A 172 -3.65 1.05 14.83
C ALA A 172 -3.96 1.63 16.22
N ARG A 173 -4.03 2.94 16.29
CA ARG A 173 -4.48 3.62 17.50
C ARG A 173 -5.98 3.38 17.64
N GLY A 174 -6.35 2.66 18.69
CA GLY A 174 -7.74 2.60 19.15
C GLY A 174 -8.24 3.98 19.59
#